data_82ce193886f347ce557f5ac37a592bcf
#
_entry.id   82ce193886f347ce557f5ac37a592bcf
#
_cell.length_a   1.000
_cell.length_b   1.000
_cell.length_c   1.000
_cell.angle_alpha   90.00
_cell.angle_beta   90.00
_cell.angle_gamma   90.00
#
_symmetry.space_group_name_H-M   'P 1'
#
loop_
_entity.id
_entity.type
_entity.pdbx_description
1 polymer ?
#
loop_
_entity_poly.entity_id
_entity_poly.type
_entity_poly.pdbx_seq_one_letter_code
_entity_poly.pdbx_strand_id
1 'polypeptide(L)'
;MSNNILVVYKKNFEDVHDKALDEVRKTLDLLSQNLSIHVDYSAREKVNRTDFIGRDLVVVLGGDGTLTSIAHSVDENTPVMGVNSHPRELDNDGSYGFYMGSDPNNFNEDIQRALSGEAIVNILPRLQAEICTTSGNIIRSDPALNDLLLANTHQYQPSKYRLQRKEDGKNSEINCVQYSSGCLFSTFLGQGAWYRHINNIEGITFPEEEIDENYLFVSRDLPRNDRREDGTYWAWTNQPTTFTSDMHRGYVVADGWDETHFTRGATISVSLNGPTLKLLTFRSTIYDRVAYWIGA
;
A
#
# COMPACT_ATOMS: atom_id res chain seq x y z
N MET A 1 13.57 4.61 28.76
CA MET A 1 14.12 4.68 27.37
C MET A 1 13.55 5.94 26.74
N SER A 2 14.30 6.62 25.89
CA SER A 2 13.80 7.78 25.14
C SER A 2 13.08 7.28 23.91
N ASN A 3 11.88 7.79 23.64
CA ASN A 3 11.13 7.44 22.42
C ASN A 3 11.55 8.38 21.28
N ASN A 4 12.00 7.81 20.16
CA ASN A 4 12.38 8.54 18.95
C ASN A 4 11.22 8.57 17.96
N ILE A 5 10.55 9.70 17.83
CA ILE A 5 9.39 9.90 16.96
C ILE A 5 9.82 10.64 15.70
N LEU A 6 9.39 10.16 14.53
CA LEU A 6 9.48 10.89 13.28
C LEU A 6 8.08 11.34 12.86
N VAL A 7 7.87 12.63 12.66
CA VAL A 7 6.65 13.20 12.10
C VAL A 7 6.91 13.50 10.62
N VAL A 8 6.23 12.75 9.74
CA VAL A 8 6.23 13.01 8.29
C VAL A 8 4.94 13.74 7.93
N TYR A 9 5.05 14.92 7.34
CA TYR A 9 3.89 15.74 7.04
C TYR A 9 3.78 16.13 5.57
N LYS A 10 2.52 16.22 5.09
CA LYS A 10 2.21 16.77 3.77
C LYS A 10 2.50 18.27 3.80
N LYS A 11 3.29 18.74 2.84
CA LYS A 11 3.51 20.16 2.60
C LYS A 11 2.81 20.54 1.30
N ASN A 12 1.79 21.38 1.40
CA ASN A 12 1.16 22.00 0.25
C ASN A 12 0.75 23.44 0.61
N PHE A 13 0.07 24.12 -0.31
CA PHE A 13 -0.35 25.53 -0.15
C PHE A 13 -1.67 25.71 0.60
N GLU A 14 -2.21 24.64 1.19
CA GLU A 14 -3.50 24.68 1.91
C GLU A 14 -3.25 24.92 3.41
N ASP A 15 -3.80 25.99 3.96
CA ASP A 15 -3.66 26.39 5.37
C ASP A 15 -4.12 25.32 6.36
N VAL A 16 -5.01 24.40 5.94
CA VAL A 16 -5.54 23.32 6.79
C VAL A 16 -4.42 22.38 7.25
N HIS A 17 -3.45 22.08 6.39
CA HIS A 17 -2.33 21.21 6.75
C HIS A 17 -1.34 21.88 7.70
N ASP A 18 -1.11 23.19 7.53
CA ASP A 18 -0.25 23.96 8.43
C ASP A 18 -0.87 24.07 9.83
N LYS A 19 -2.18 24.32 9.94
CA LYS A 19 -2.90 24.31 11.21
C LYS A 19 -2.82 22.97 11.92
N ALA A 20 -3.05 21.88 11.17
CA ALA A 20 -2.93 20.53 11.71
C ALA A 20 -1.51 20.24 12.22
N LEU A 21 -0.47 20.69 11.49
CA LEU A 21 0.92 20.52 11.90
C LEU A 21 1.24 21.32 13.17
N ASP A 22 0.72 22.53 13.31
CA ASP A 22 0.90 23.34 14.51
C ASP A 22 0.27 22.71 15.74
N GLU A 23 -0.94 22.11 15.62
CA GLU A 23 -1.57 21.38 16.72
C GLU A 23 -0.80 20.14 17.13
N VAL A 24 -0.31 19.35 16.15
CA VAL A 24 0.55 18.19 16.39
C VAL A 24 1.83 18.59 17.11
N ARG A 25 2.50 19.69 16.67
CA ARG A 25 3.72 20.22 17.29
C ARG A 25 3.49 20.64 18.72
N LYS A 26 2.48 21.46 18.98
CA LYS A 26 2.13 21.90 20.35
C LYS A 26 1.94 20.72 21.29
N THR A 27 1.20 19.68 20.82
CA THR A 27 0.96 18.49 21.62
C THR A 27 2.25 17.73 21.94
N LEU A 28 3.10 17.51 20.94
CA LEU A 28 4.36 16.79 21.14
C LEU A 28 5.37 17.58 21.96
N ASP A 29 5.41 18.90 21.84
CA ASP A 29 6.25 19.78 22.66
C ASP A 29 5.83 19.74 24.15
N LEU A 30 4.52 19.71 24.42
CA LEU A 30 4.01 19.55 25.80
C LEU A 30 4.34 18.16 26.37
N LEU A 31 4.19 17.11 25.59
CA LEU A 31 4.53 15.76 26.03
C LEU A 31 6.03 15.58 26.28
N SER A 32 6.89 16.19 25.47
CA SER A 32 8.35 16.11 25.61
C SER A 32 8.87 16.77 26.87
N GLN A 33 8.11 17.70 27.49
CA GLN A 33 8.47 18.31 28.78
C GLN A 33 8.33 17.32 29.95
N ASN A 34 7.44 16.34 29.82
CA ASN A 34 7.11 15.38 30.89
C ASN A 34 7.62 13.97 30.60
N LEU A 35 7.87 13.65 29.34
CA LEU A 35 8.32 12.35 28.88
C LEU A 35 9.65 12.50 28.15
N SER A 36 10.51 11.48 28.23
CA SER A 36 11.76 11.45 27.45
C SER A 36 11.44 11.08 25.99
N ILE A 37 11.04 12.11 25.20
CA ILE A 37 10.66 11.96 23.79
C ILE A 37 11.57 12.86 22.96
N HIS A 38 12.12 12.31 21.88
CA HIS A 38 12.81 13.08 20.84
C HIS A 38 11.94 13.07 19.57
N VAL A 39 11.70 14.22 18.98
CA VAL A 39 10.81 14.36 17.82
C VAL A 39 11.54 15.07 16.67
N ASP A 40 11.62 14.38 15.53
CA ASP A 40 12.06 14.93 14.26
C ASP A 40 10.88 15.21 13.34
N TYR A 41 10.96 16.26 12.55
CA TYR A 41 9.94 16.64 11.57
C TYR A 41 10.52 16.67 10.17
N SER A 42 9.90 15.98 9.23
CA SER A 42 10.30 15.98 7.83
C SER A 42 9.10 16.14 6.91
N ALA A 43 9.20 17.01 5.91
CA ALA A 43 8.20 17.04 4.85
C ALA A 43 8.30 15.73 4.03
N ARG A 44 7.17 15.19 3.60
CA ARG A 44 7.08 13.95 2.82
C ARG A 44 8.05 13.92 1.63
N GLU A 45 8.20 15.05 0.94
CA GLU A 45 9.04 15.19 -0.25
C GLU A 45 10.56 15.18 0.05
N LYS A 46 10.94 15.22 1.33
CA LYS A 46 12.34 15.27 1.78
C LYS A 46 12.76 14.04 2.57
N VAL A 47 11.81 13.25 3.04
CA VAL A 47 12.10 12.07 3.85
C VAL A 47 12.73 10.97 2.99
N ASN A 48 13.74 10.30 3.55
CA ASN A 48 14.46 9.19 2.92
C ASN A 48 14.35 7.93 3.80
N ARG A 49 14.64 6.76 3.23
CA ARG A 49 14.63 5.49 3.98
C ARG A 49 15.47 5.51 5.26
N THR A 50 16.60 6.23 5.26
CA THR A 50 17.47 6.36 6.43
C THR A 50 16.82 7.09 7.60
N ASP A 51 15.83 7.97 7.34
CA ASP A 51 15.16 8.74 8.38
C ASP A 51 14.24 7.87 9.25
N PHE A 52 13.82 6.70 8.74
CA PHE A 52 12.96 5.75 9.46
C PHE A 52 13.74 4.80 10.37
N ILE A 53 15.07 4.70 10.21
CA ILE A 53 15.89 3.77 10.97
C ILE A 53 15.95 4.18 12.44
N GLY A 54 15.66 3.23 13.35
CA GLY A 54 15.74 3.43 14.80
C GLY A 54 14.64 4.32 15.36
N ARG A 55 13.50 4.44 14.65
CA ARG A 55 12.30 5.13 15.17
C ARG A 55 11.44 4.17 15.98
N ASP A 56 10.98 4.66 17.12
CA ASP A 56 10.02 3.94 17.96
C ASP A 56 8.57 4.16 17.47
N LEU A 57 8.31 5.27 16.77
CA LEU A 57 7.03 5.61 16.17
C LEU A 57 7.22 6.55 14.98
N VAL A 58 6.48 6.31 13.91
CA VAL A 58 6.32 7.23 12.77
C VAL A 58 4.91 7.79 12.78
N VAL A 59 4.77 9.10 12.88
CA VAL A 59 3.49 9.81 12.77
C VAL A 59 3.40 10.40 11.37
N VAL A 60 2.35 10.04 10.62
CA VAL A 60 2.10 10.54 9.27
C VAL A 60 0.95 11.52 9.30
N LEU A 61 1.23 12.79 9.10
CA LEU A 61 0.25 13.87 9.07
C LEU A 61 -0.11 14.22 7.63
N GLY A 62 -1.32 13.88 7.21
CA GLY A 62 -1.77 14.08 5.83
C GLY A 62 -3.04 13.32 5.53
N GLY A 63 -3.16 12.74 4.34
CA GLY A 63 -4.20 11.80 3.93
C GLY A 63 -3.59 10.45 3.54
N ASP A 64 -4.43 9.52 3.06
CA ASP A 64 -4.03 8.17 2.67
C ASP A 64 -2.84 8.17 1.70
N GLY A 65 -2.85 9.05 0.69
CA GLY A 65 -1.74 9.19 -0.25
C GLY A 65 -0.42 9.66 0.39
N THR A 66 -0.45 10.35 1.54
CA THR A 66 0.76 10.69 2.28
C THR A 66 1.34 9.45 2.96
N LEU A 67 0.49 8.62 3.56
CA LEU A 67 0.93 7.40 4.22
C LEU A 67 1.46 6.38 3.20
N THR A 68 0.74 6.11 2.13
CA THR A 68 1.17 5.13 1.11
C THR A 68 2.50 5.54 0.47
N SER A 69 2.72 6.87 0.29
CA SER A 69 3.98 7.39 -0.29
C SER A 69 5.23 7.12 0.54
N ILE A 70 5.10 6.86 1.83
CA ILE A 70 6.25 6.59 2.71
C ILE A 70 6.28 5.15 3.23
N ALA A 71 5.15 4.45 3.15
CA ALA A 71 4.99 3.13 3.73
C ALA A 71 6.03 2.12 3.22
N HIS A 72 6.41 2.20 1.93
CA HIS A 72 7.44 1.35 1.33
C HIS A 72 8.83 1.51 1.97
N SER A 73 9.09 2.62 2.66
CA SER A 73 10.37 2.91 3.32
C SER A 73 10.39 2.51 4.80
N VAL A 74 9.22 2.21 5.39
CA VAL A 74 9.10 1.81 6.80
C VAL A 74 9.30 0.30 6.94
N ASP A 75 10.13 -0.11 7.89
CA ASP A 75 10.35 -1.52 8.20
C ASP A 75 9.17 -2.15 8.99
N GLU A 76 9.18 -3.47 9.08
CA GLU A 76 8.11 -4.25 9.71
C GLU A 76 8.02 -4.08 11.24
N ASN A 77 9.04 -3.52 11.88
CA ASN A 77 9.08 -3.36 13.33
C ASN A 77 8.61 -1.99 13.79
N THR A 78 8.75 -0.99 12.94
CA THR A 78 8.41 0.40 13.27
C THR A 78 6.90 0.65 13.16
N PRO A 79 6.20 0.97 14.25
CA PRO A 79 4.78 1.31 14.21
C PRO A 79 4.55 2.66 13.51
N VAL A 80 3.45 2.71 12.75
CA VAL A 80 3.01 3.92 12.03
C VAL A 80 1.65 4.35 12.57
N MET A 81 1.50 5.65 12.84
CA MET A 81 0.26 6.30 13.23
C MET A 81 -0.13 7.32 12.16
N GLY A 82 -1.28 7.12 11.52
CA GLY A 82 -1.83 8.09 10.56
C GLY A 82 -2.70 9.13 11.25
N VAL A 83 -2.50 10.41 10.94
CA VAL A 83 -3.29 11.55 11.41
C VAL A 83 -3.86 12.28 10.20
N ASN A 84 -5.18 12.22 10.02
CA ASN A 84 -5.85 12.87 8.89
C ASN A 84 -5.88 14.39 9.09
N SER A 85 -5.02 15.11 8.39
CA SER A 85 -4.93 16.56 8.49
C SER A 85 -6.09 17.30 7.81
N HIS A 86 -6.83 16.64 6.92
CA HIS A 86 -7.96 17.18 6.17
C HIS A 86 -9.02 16.10 5.94
N PRO A 87 -9.84 15.79 6.98
CA PRO A 87 -10.88 14.77 6.90
C PRO A 87 -12.00 15.14 5.92
N ARG A 88 -12.44 14.17 5.13
CA ARG A 88 -13.52 14.36 4.13
C ARG A 88 -14.88 14.64 4.76
N GLU A 89 -15.10 14.21 6.00
CA GLU A 89 -16.31 14.53 6.76
C GLU A 89 -16.46 16.03 7.03
N LEU A 90 -15.35 16.77 7.04
CA LEU A 90 -15.33 18.22 7.26
C LEU A 90 -15.32 19.01 5.95
N ASP A 91 -14.80 18.39 4.88
CA ASP A 91 -14.65 19.01 3.56
C ASP A 91 -14.61 17.94 2.47
N ASN A 92 -15.45 18.09 1.42
CA ASN A 92 -15.55 17.13 0.33
C ASN A 92 -14.25 16.93 -0.46
N ASP A 93 -13.31 17.88 -0.40
CA ASP A 93 -11.98 17.77 -1.02
C ASP A 93 -10.96 17.05 -0.11
N GLY A 94 -11.35 16.71 1.11
CA GLY A 94 -10.55 16.01 2.09
C GLY A 94 -10.30 14.52 1.76
N SER A 95 -9.40 13.90 2.52
CA SER A 95 -9.09 12.47 2.45
C SER A 95 -10.14 11.62 3.16
N TYR A 96 -10.44 10.44 2.60
CA TYR A 96 -11.24 9.43 3.31
C TYR A 96 -10.56 8.94 4.58
N GLY A 97 -9.23 8.95 4.64
CA GLY A 97 -8.48 8.58 5.81
C GLY A 97 -8.58 7.11 6.19
N PHE A 98 -8.58 6.19 5.21
CA PHE A 98 -8.62 4.74 5.48
C PHE A 98 -7.51 4.31 6.44
N TYR A 99 -6.28 4.79 6.16
CA TYR A 99 -5.09 4.51 6.98
C TYR A 99 -4.91 5.48 8.15
N MET A 100 -5.74 6.51 8.26
CA MET A 100 -5.61 7.57 9.27
C MET A 100 -6.42 7.23 10.52
N GLY A 101 -5.78 6.59 11.50
CA GLY A 101 -6.41 6.20 12.78
C GLY A 101 -6.81 7.36 13.67
N SER A 102 -6.26 8.56 13.45
CA SER A 102 -6.45 9.77 14.24
C SER A 102 -6.69 11.01 13.36
N ASP A 103 -7.02 12.12 13.99
CA ASP A 103 -7.13 13.46 13.41
C ASP A 103 -6.57 14.50 14.42
N PRO A 104 -6.38 15.79 14.04
CA PRO A 104 -5.80 16.78 14.95
C PRO A 104 -6.57 16.99 16.26
N ASN A 105 -7.90 16.79 16.28
CA ASN A 105 -8.72 16.99 17.49
C ASN A 105 -8.50 15.86 18.50
N ASN A 106 -8.28 14.63 18.01
CA ASN A 106 -8.08 13.44 18.82
C ASN A 106 -6.60 13.13 19.09
N PHE A 107 -5.68 13.82 18.42
CA PHE A 107 -4.24 13.51 18.41
C PHE A 107 -3.63 13.44 19.80
N ASN A 108 -4.02 14.34 20.73
CA ASN A 108 -3.46 14.35 22.09
C ASN A 108 -3.78 13.07 22.88
N GLU A 109 -4.98 12.54 22.77
CA GLU A 109 -5.36 11.29 23.41
C GLU A 109 -4.69 10.10 22.70
N ASP A 110 -4.77 10.09 21.37
CA ASP A 110 -4.32 8.97 20.56
C ASP A 110 -2.80 8.76 20.62
N ILE A 111 -1.99 9.85 20.65
CA ILE A 111 -0.54 9.72 20.79
C ILE A 111 -0.13 9.17 22.16
N GLN A 112 -0.85 9.53 23.24
CA GLN A 112 -0.60 8.96 24.56
C GLN A 112 -0.92 7.46 24.58
N ARG A 113 -2.02 7.03 23.96
CA ARG A 113 -2.37 5.62 23.79
C ARG A 113 -1.35 4.87 22.94
N ALA A 114 -0.82 5.48 21.89
CA ALA A 114 0.26 4.90 21.09
C ALA A 114 1.52 4.68 21.93
N LEU A 115 1.92 5.66 22.73
CA LEU A 115 3.11 5.61 23.58
C LEU A 115 2.97 4.66 24.78
N SER A 116 1.75 4.48 25.30
CA SER A 116 1.45 3.53 26.39
C SER A 116 1.21 2.09 25.90
N GLY A 117 1.15 1.86 24.59
CA GLY A 117 0.85 0.55 24.01
C GLY A 117 -0.63 0.16 24.04
N GLU A 118 -1.54 1.12 24.20
CA GLU A 118 -3.00 0.91 24.24
C GLU A 118 -3.67 1.09 22.86
N ALA A 119 -2.89 1.35 21.81
CA ALA A 119 -3.38 1.42 20.44
C ALA A 119 -3.75 0.02 19.92
N ILE A 120 -4.71 -0.03 18.99
CA ILE A 120 -5.01 -1.24 18.22
C ILE A 120 -3.90 -1.39 17.17
N VAL A 121 -3.17 -2.50 17.22
CA VAL A 121 -2.10 -2.79 16.25
C VAL A 121 -2.66 -3.62 15.11
N ASN A 122 -2.67 -3.05 13.90
CA ASN A 122 -3.03 -3.74 12.68
C ASN A 122 -1.75 -4.15 11.95
N ILE A 123 -1.55 -5.44 11.69
CA ILE A 123 -0.44 -5.96 10.89
C ILE A 123 -0.91 -6.06 9.45
N LEU A 124 -0.45 -5.15 8.61
CA LEU A 124 -0.89 -5.05 7.23
C LEU A 124 0.02 -5.85 6.31
N PRO A 125 -0.51 -6.82 5.55
CA PRO A 125 0.26 -7.50 4.51
C PRO A 125 0.57 -6.52 3.38
N ARG A 126 1.70 -6.73 2.69
CA ARG A 126 2.09 -5.93 1.53
C ARG A 126 2.44 -6.82 0.34
N LEU A 127 1.96 -6.42 -0.82
CA LEU A 127 2.36 -7.02 -2.09
C LEU A 127 3.83 -6.69 -2.40
N GLN A 128 4.56 -7.67 -2.93
CA GLN A 128 5.91 -7.45 -3.44
C GLN A 128 6.17 -8.31 -4.67
N ALA A 129 6.90 -7.77 -5.63
CA ALA A 129 7.41 -8.50 -6.77
C ALA A 129 8.87 -8.87 -6.56
N GLU A 130 9.21 -10.14 -6.82
CA GLU A 130 10.57 -10.61 -6.97
C GLU A 130 10.86 -10.81 -8.47
N ILE A 131 11.89 -10.16 -8.97
CA ILE A 131 12.29 -10.14 -10.37
C ILE A 131 13.60 -10.89 -10.51
N CYS A 132 13.56 -12.06 -11.14
CA CYS A 132 14.75 -12.80 -11.54
C CYS A 132 15.13 -12.40 -12.98
N THR A 133 16.27 -11.74 -13.13
CA THR A 133 16.78 -11.32 -14.42
C THR A 133 17.32 -12.52 -15.21
N THR A 134 17.52 -12.36 -16.53
CA THR A 134 18.14 -13.40 -17.39
C THR A 134 19.57 -13.74 -17.00
N SER A 135 20.25 -12.86 -16.25
CA SER A 135 21.59 -13.12 -15.69
C SER A 135 21.54 -13.81 -14.32
N GLY A 136 20.34 -14.11 -13.79
CA GLY A 136 20.16 -14.77 -12.51
C GLY A 136 20.17 -13.83 -11.29
N ASN A 137 20.26 -12.51 -11.49
CA ASN A 137 20.16 -11.55 -10.38
C ASN A 137 18.71 -11.43 -9.92
N ILE A 138 18.54 -11.35 -8.61
CA ILE A 138 17.23 -11.14 -7.97
C ILE A 138 17.11 -9.69 -7.52
N ILE A 139 16.05 -9.03 -7.96
CA ILE A 139 15.68 -7.67 -7.58
C ILE A 139 14.28 -7.72 -6.97
N ARG A 140 14.03 -6.97 -5.92
CA ARG A 140 12.70 -6.84 -5.31
C ARG A 140 12.17 -5.44 -5.55
N SER A 141 10.87 -5.37 -5.89
CA SER A 141 10.16 -4.09 -5.92
C SER A 141 10.00 -3.51 -4.52
N ASP A 142 9.63 -2.27 -4.42
CA ASP A 142 9.10 -1.76 -3.17
C ASP A 142 7.81 -2.52 -2.81
N PRO A 143 7.52 -2.69 -1.50
CA PRO A 143 6.29 -3.32 -1.04
C PRO A 143 5.10 -2.36 -1.14
N ALA A 144 3.95 -2.83 -1.63
CA ALA A 144 2.73 -2.07 -1.81
C ALA A 144 1.67 -2.37 -0.74
N LEU A 145 1.02 -1.34 -0.21
CA LEU A 145 -0.14 -1.47 0.66
C LEU A 145 -1.45 -1.66 -0.12
N ASN A 146 -1.64 -0.88 -1.20
CA ASN A 146 -2.85 -0.90 -2.00
C ASN A 146 -2.72 -1.82 -3.20
N ASP A 147 -1.82 -1.46 -4.10
CA ASP A 147 -1.74 -2.11 -5.41
C ASP A 147 -0.33 -2.10 -5.99
N LEU A 148 -0.10 -3.07 -6.87
CA LEU A 148 1.12 -3.22 -7.63
C LEU A 148 0.74 -3.40 -9.10
N LEU A 149 1.32 -2.58 -9.98
CA LEU A 149 1.13 -2.66 -11.41
C LEU A 149 2.36 -3.27 -12.08
N LEU A 150 2.15 -4.26 -12.95
CA LEU A 150 3.14 -4.79 -13.89
C LEU A 150 2.73 -4.41 -15.30
N ALA A 151 3.57 -3.68 -16.04
CA ALA A 151 3.24 -3.24 -17.39
C ALA A 151 4.48 -3.01 -18.29
N ASN A 152 4.19 -2.79 -19.59
CA ASN A 152 5.20 -2.32 -20.55
C ASN A 152 5.56 -0.86 -20.25
N THR A 153 6.83 -0.52 -20.35
CA THR A 153 7.32 0.88 -20.22
C THR A 153 6.67 1.80 -21.26
N HIS A 154 6.35 1.29 -22.42
CA HIS A 154 5.68 2.03 -23.49
C HIS A 154 4.19 1.72 -23.48
N GLN A 155 3.36 2.62 -22.97
CA GLN A 155 1.90 2.43 -22.86
C GLN A 155 1.19 2.27 -24.21
N TYR A 156 1.82 2.66 -25.32
CA TYR A 156 1.32 2.43 -26.69
C TYR A 156 1.66 1.04 -27.23
N GLN A 157 2.34 0.21 -26.47
CA GLN A 157 2.61 -1.19 -26.79
C GLN A 157 1.95 -2.11 -25.77
N PRO A 158 1.39 -3.25 -26.18
CA PRO A 158 0.82 -4.19 -25.23
C PRO A 158 1.88 -4.77 -24.31
N SER A 159 1.51 -5.03 -23.09
CA SER A 159 2.26 -5.84 -22.15
C SER A 159 2.14 -7.31 -22.58
N LYS A 160 3.26 -7.91 -22.94
CA LYS A 160 3.33 -9.30 -23.41
C LYS A 160 4.05 -10.14 -22.38
N TYR A 161 3.43 -11.21 -21.95
CA TYR A 161 4.00 -12.09 -20.94
C TYR A 161 3.35 -13.49 -21.01
N ARG A 162 4.06 -14.46 -20.43
CA ARG A 162 3.52 -15.78 -20.08
C ARG A 162 3.13 -15.75 -18.61
N LEU A 163 1.85 -15.89 -18.35
CA LEU A 163 1.29 -16.03 -17.01
C LEU A 163 1.39 -17.48 -16.55
N GLN A 164 1.86 -17.69 -15.33
CA GLN A 164 1.91 -18.98 -14.66
C GLN A 164 1.42 -18.83 -13.22
N ARG A 165 0.46 -19.64 -12.80
CA ARG A 165 -0.07 -19.64 -11.44
C ARG A 165 -0.65 -21.01 -11.09
N LYS A 166 -0.42 -21.47 -9.86
CA LYS A 166 -1.16 -22.61 -9.34
C LYS A 166 -2.60 -22.19 -9.01
N GLU A 167 -3.56 -23.04 -9.32
CA GLU A 167 -4.93 -22.80 -8.88
C GLU A 167 -5.09 -23.24 -7.43
N ASP A 168 -5.72 -22.37 -6.62
CA ASP A 168 -5.93 -22.62 -5.20
C ASP A 168 -6.80 -23.88 -5.00
N GLY A 169 -6.33 -24.79 -4.17
CA GLY A 169 -7.02 -26.06 -3.87
C GLY A 169 -7.10 -27.07 -5.02
N LYS A 170 -6.47 -26.82 -6.16
CA LYS A 170 -6.45 -27.72 -7.31
C LYS A 170 -5.02 -28.16 -7.68
N ASN A 171 -4.90 -29.34 -8.28
CA ASN A 171 -3.64 -29.81 -8.85
C ASN A 171 -3.38 -29.29 -10.28
N SER A 172 -4.09 -28.23 -10.69
CA SER A 172 -3.98 -27.61 -12.02
C SER A 172 -3.15 -26.34 -11.95
N GLU A 173 -2.48 -26.04 -13.05
CA GLU A 173 -1.66 -24.84 -13.23
C GLU A 173 -2.16 -24.05 -14.44
N ILE A 174 -2.38 -22.75 -14.22
CA ILE A 174 -2.62 -21.80 -15.31
C ILE A 174 -1.28 -21.52 -15.96
N ASN A 175 -1.22 -21.70 -17.28
CA ASN A 175 -0.04 -21.40 -18.10
C ASN A 175 -0.48 -20.90 -19.46
N CYS A 176 -0.51 -19.60 -19.66
CA CYS A 176 -0.97 -18.98 -20.92
C CYS A 176 -0.16 -17.75 -21.29
N VAL A 177 -0.14 -17.43 -22.58
CA VAL A 177 0.42 -16.18 -23.09
C VAL A 177 -0.68 -15.15 -23.17
N GLN A 178 -0.40 -13.95 -22.67
CA GLN A 178 -1.34 -12.83 -22.67
C GLN A 178 -0.74 -11.58 -23.31
N TYR A 179 -1.65 -10.78 -23.88
CA TYR A 179 -1.41 -9.45 -24.43
C TYR A 179 -2.44 -8.52 -23.83
N SER A 180 -2.01 -7.61 -22.96
CA SER A 180 -2.90 -6.74 -22.18
C SER A 180 -2.29 -5.36 -21.96
N SER A 181 -2.98 -4.46 -21.23
CA SER A 181 -2.39 -3.20 -20.75
C SER A 181 -1.62 -3.38 -19.43
N GLY A 182 -1.21 -4.61 -19.13
CA GLY A 182 -0.53 -4.98 -17.88
C GLY A 182 -1.43 -5.69 -16.90
N CYS A 183 -0.86 -6.04 -15.75
CA CYS A 183 -1.56 -6.70 -14.66
C CYS A 183 -1.59 -5.81 -13.44
N LEU A 184 -2.75 -5.70 -12.83
CA LEU A 184 -2.92 -5.08 -11.53
C LEU A 184 -3.05 -6.17 -10.47
N PHE A 185 -2.37 -5.96 -9.36
CA PHE A 185 -2.49 -6.75 -8.13
C PHE A 185 -3.01 -5.82 -7.05
N SER A 186 -4.00 -6.22 -6.29
CA SER A 186 -4.55 -5.39 -5.23
C SER A 186 -4.72 -6.18 -3.94
N THR A 187 -4.32 -5.58 -2.82
CA THR A 187 -4.70 -6.06 -1.50
C THR A 187 -6.18 -5.78 -1.25
N PHE A 188 -6.74 -6.36 -0.19
CA PHE A 188 -8.08 -5.99 0.27
C PHE A 188 -8.16 -4.48 0.59
N LEU A 189 -7.12 -3.90 1.15
CA LEU A 189 -7.07 -2.47 1.50
C LEU A 189 -7.02 -1.55 0.27
N GLY A 190 -6.54 -2.07 -0.86
CA GLY A 190 -6.50 -1.35 -2.15
C GLY A 190 -7.86 -1.05 -2.77
N GLN A 191 -8.98 -1.50 -2.17
CA GLN A 191 -10.34 -1.22 -2.65
C GLN A 191 -10.67 0.26 -2.74
N GLY A 192 -10.09 1.07 -1.87
CA GLY A 192 -10.21 2.53 -1.90
C GLY A 192 -9.37 3.21 -2.98
N ALA A 193 -8.43 2.48 -3.58
CA ALA A 193 -7.47 2.96 -4.57
C ALA A 193 -7.84 2.53 -6.01
N TRP A 194 -6.90 2.05 -6.78
CA TRP A 194 -7.10 1.75 -8.20
C TRP A 194 -8.10 0.60 -8.46
N TYR A 195 -8.14 -0.39 -7.58
CA TYR A 195 -9.10 -1.50 -7.68
C TYR A 195 -10.55 -1.03 -7.80
N ARG A 196 -10.95 0.03 -7.11
CA ARG A 196 -12.30 0.61 -7.16
C ARG A 196 -12.78 0.90 -8.60
N HIS A 197 -11.88 1.39 -9.45
CA HIS A 197 -12.21 1.68 -10.85
C HIS A 197 -12.35 0.40 -11.68
N ILE A 198 -11.58 -0.62 -11.38
CA ILE A 198 -11.61 -1.90 -12.10
C ILE A 198 -12.85 -2.70 -11.72
N ASN A 199 -13.19 -2.79 -10.45
CA ASN A 199 -14.35 -3.52 -9.97
C ASN A 199 -15.66 -3.04 -10.62
N ASN A 200 -15.84 -1.73 -10.74
CA ASN A 200 -17.03 -1.14 -11.37
C ASN A 200 -17.19 -1.51 -12.86
N ILE A 201 -16.10 -1.84 -13.54
CA ILE A 201 -16.10 -2.17 -14.98
C ILE A 201 -16.23 -3.68 -15.19
N GLU A 202 -15.59 -4.49 -14.35
CA GLU A 202 -15.37 -5.91 -14.62
C GLU A 202 -16.25 -6.85 -13.77
N GLY A 203 -17.02 -6.31 -12.81
CA GLY A 203 -17.91 -7.12 -11.95
C GLY A 203 -17.17 -8.07 -11.04
N ILE A 204 -15.94 -7.73 -10.65
CA ILE A 204 -15.11 -8.52 -9.74
C ILE A 204 -15.68 -8.37 -8.33
N THR A 205 -15.93 -9.50 -7.67
CA THR A 205 -16.42 -9.52 -6.28
C THR A 205 -15.30 -9.82 -5.31
N PHE A 206 -15.42 -9.31 -4.08
CA PHE A 206 -14.48 -9.61 -2.99
C PHE A 206 -14.71 -10.99 -2.39
N PRO A 207 -13.65 -11.66 -1.90
CA PRO A 207 -13.82 -12.82 -1.03
C PRO A 207 -14.45 -12.38 0.29
N GLU A 208 -15.29 -13.23 0.86
CA GLU A 208 -15.91 -12.99 2.17
C GLU A 208 -15.01 -13.41 3.32
N GLU A 209 -14.03 -14.28 3.06
CA GLU A 209 -13.12 -14.87 4.04
C GLU A 209 -11.65 -14.65 3.63
N GLU A 210 -10.73 -14.72 4.61
CA GLU A 210 -9.28 -14.65 4.42
C GLU A 210 -8.80 -13.40 3.62
N ILE A 211 -9.46 -12.28 3.86
CA ILE A 211 -9.26 -11.04 3.09
C ILE A 211 -7.85 -10.46 3.22
N ASP A 212 -7.14 -10.73 4.30
CA ASP A 212 -5.77 -10.31 4.58
C ASP A 212 -4.72 -11.33 4.13
N GLU A 213 -5.14 -12.55 3.73
CA GLU A 213 -4.28 -13.60 3.18
C GLU A 213 -4.31 -13.68 1.67
N ASN A 214 -5.33 -13.08 1.04
CA ASN A 214 -5.53 -13.11 -0.40
C ASN A 214 -5.28 -11.75 -1.04
N TYR A 215 -4.87 -11.76 -2.28
CA TYR A 215 -4.77 -10.58 -3.13
C TYR A 215 -5.49 -10.81 -4.46
N LEU A 216 -6.01 -9.74 -5.04
CA LEU A 216 -6.56 -9.76 -6.38
C LEU A 216 -5.43 -9.68 -7.42
N PHE A 217 -5.50 -10.54 -8.41
CA PHE A 217 -4.82 -10.41 -9.69
C PHE A 217 -5.84 -10.10 -10.78
N VAL A 218 -5.56 -9.14 -11.67
CA VAL A 218 -6.38 -8.89 -12.86
C VAL A 218 -5.52 -8.42 -14.04
N SER A 219 -5.71 -9.03 -15.22
CA SER A 219 -5.13 -8.59 -16.49
C SER A 219 -5.95 -7.45 -17.07
N ARG A 220 -5.34 -6.26 -17.18
CA ARG A 220 -6.02 -5.05 -17.67
C ARG A 220 -6.23 -5.10 -19.17
N ASP A 221 -7.42 -4.68 -19.63
CA ASP A 221 -7.78 -4.57 -21.06
C ASP A 221 -7.49 -5.82 -21.89
N LEU A 222 -7.61 -6.99 -21.27
CA LEU A 222 -7.50 -8.24 -21.99
C LEU A 222 -8.62 -8.33 -23.03
N PRO A 223 -8.35 -8.78 -24.28
CA PRO A 223 -9.38 -8.94 -25.31
C PRO A 223 -10.56 -9.79 -24.79
N ARG A 224 -11.78 -9.42 -25.14
CA ARG A 224 -12.99 -10.08 -24.60
C ARG A 224 -12.99 -11.60 -24.81
N ASN A 225 -12.49 -12.09 -25.95
CA ASN A 225 -12.41 -13.51 -26.25
C ASN A 225 -11.39 -14.27 -25.39
N ASP A 226 -10.47 -13.55 -24.73
CA ASP A 226 -9.43 -14.11 -23.86
C ASP A 226 -9.80 -14.00 -22.37
N ARG A 227 -10.90 -13.30 -22.04
CA ARG A 227 -11.43 -13.16 -20.68
C ARG A 227 -12.19 -14.43 -20.31
N ARG A 228 -11.54 -15.34 -19.61
CA ARG A 228 -12.11 -16.58 -19.15
C ARG A 228 -12.31 -16.55 -17.64
N GLU A 229 -13.36 -17.22 -17.17
CA GLU A 229 -13.66 -17.38 -15.73
C GLU A 229 -12.81 -18.49 -15.07
N ASP A 230 -11.78 -18.96 -15.74
CA ASP A 230 -10.86 -20.01 -15.27
C ASP A 230 -9.69 -19.48 -14.45
N GLY A 231 -9.72 -18.22 -14.03
CA GLY A 231 -8.66 -17.57 -13.28
C GLY A 231 -7.50 -17.02 -14.14
N THR A 232 -7.61 -17.08 -15.47
CA THR A 232 -6.60 -16.49 -16.39
C THR A 232 -6.75 -14.99 -16.53
N TYR A 233 -7.96 -14.47 -16.35
CA TYR A 233 -8.29 -13.06 -16.48
C TYR A 233 -8.16 -12.32 -15.15
N TRP A 234 -8.78 -12.86 -14.09
CA TRP A 234 -8.67 -12.36 -12.72
C TRP A 234 -8.83 -13.49 -11.72
N ALA A 235 -8.32 -13.32 -10.54
CA ALA A 235 -8.52 -14.22 -9.41
C ALA A 235 -8.17 -13.54 -8.08
N TRP A 236 -8.87 -13.94 -7.02
CA TRP A 236 -8.36 -13.83 -5.67
C TRP A 236 -7.50 -15.03 -5.36
N THR A 237 -6.32 -14.84 -4.80
CA THR A 237 -5.36 -15.93 -4.56
C THR A 237 -4.38 -15.59 -3.45
N ASN A 238 -3.93 -16.59 -2.73
CA ASN A 238 -2.78 -16.51 -1.82
C ASN A 238 -1.51 -17.09 -2.46
N GLN A 239 -1.62 -17.69 -3.68
CA GLN A 239 -0.48 -18.28 -4.38
C GLN A 239 0.30 -17.24 -5.17
N PRO A 240 1.64 -17.36 -5.26
CA PRO A 240 2.42 -16.49 -6.12
C PRO A 240 1.95 -16.53 -7.57
N THR A 241 1.80 -15.36 -8.19
CA THR A 241 1.51 -15.23 -9.62
C THR A 241 2.80 -14.87 -10.35
N THR A 242 3.21 -15.73 -11.27
CA THR A 242 4.50 -15.63 -11.96
C THR A 242 4.31 -15.24 -13.43
N PHE A 243 5.20 -14.39 -13.92
CA PHE A 243 5.22 -13.89 -15.29
C PHE A 243 6.61 -14.09 -15.89
N THR A 244 6.67 -14.63 -17.11
CA THR A 244 7.88 -14.54 -17.92
C THR A 244 7.66 -13.44 -18.96
N SER A 245 8.49 -12.40 -18.90
CA SER A 245 8.35 -11.21 -19.75
C SER A 245 8.75 -11.47 -21.20
N ASP A 246 7.90 -11.09 -22.15
CA ASP A 246 8.23 -10.93 -23.58
C ASP A 246 8.30 -9.44 -24.00
N MET A 247 8.31 -8.53 -23.02
CA MET A 247 8.45 -7.09 -23.23
C MET A 247 9.92 -6.70 -23.37
N HIS A 248 10.25 -5.81 -24.32
CA HIS A 248 11.61 -5.27 -24.43
C HIS A 248 12.02 -4.58 -23.12
N ARG A 249 11.12 -3.79 -22.56
CA ARG A 249 11.22 -3.20 -21.21
C ARG A 249 9.87 -3.21 -20.55
N GLY A 250 9.84 -3.64 -19.31
CA GLY A 250 8.67 -3.54 -18.44
C GLY A 250 9.05 -2.97 -17.08
N TYR A 251 8.07 -2.68 -16.29
CA TYR A 251 8.23 -2.20 -14.94
C TYR A 251 7.20 -2.83 -14.00
N VAL A 252 7.56 -2.84 -12.74
CA VAL A 252 6.65 -3.03 -11.61
C VAL A 252 6.67 -1.74 -10.81
N VAL A 253 5.50 -1.23 -10.44
CA VAL A 253 5.35 -0.05 -9.58
C VAL A 253 4.41 -0.35 -8.42
N ALA A 254 4.82 -0.01 -7.20
CA ALA A 254 4.10 -0.20 -5.97
C ALA A 254 3.41 1.11 -5.54
N ASP A 255 2.09 1.08 -5.28
CA ASP A 255 1.30 2.24 -4.82
C ASP A 255 1.50 3.52 -5.67
N GLY A 256 1.89 3.37 -6.94
CA GLY A 256 2.10 4.48 -7.87
C GLY A 256 3.40 5.28 -7.66
N TRP A 257 4.38 4.74 -6.94
CA TRP A 257 5.67 5.41 -6.65
C TRP A 257 6.81 4.88 -7.53
N ASP A 258 7.94 4.51 -6.97
CA ASP A 258 9.15 4.17 -7.72
C ASP A 258 9.00 2.89 -8.58
N GLU A 259 9.43 2.97 -9.83
CA GLU A 259 9.39 1.88 -10.79
C GLU A 259 10.61 0.96 -10.65
N THR A 260 10.37 -0.35 -10.57
CA THR A 260 11.42 -1.37 -10.69
C THR A 260 11.37 -1.98 -12.08
N HIS A 261 12.41 -1.77 -12.88
CA HIS A 261 12.44 -2.16 -14.27
C HIS A 261 12.96 -3.59 -14.50
N PHE A 262 12.43 -4.22 -15.55
CA PHE A 262 12.88 -5.52 -16.03
C PHE A 262 12.90 -5.56 -17.56
N THR A 263 13.51 -6.60 -18.13
CA THR A 263 13.65 -6.78 -19.59
C THR A 263 13.05 -8.12 -20.03
N ARG A 264 13.04 -8.36 -21.34
CA ARG A 264 12.60 -9.62 -21.94
C ARG A 264 13.33 -10.81 -21.32
N GLY A 265 12.61 -11.88 -21.05
CA GLY A 265 13.11 -13.12 -20.46
C GLY A 265 13.23 -13.08 -18.94
N ALA A 266 13.04 -11.93 -18.29
CA ALA A 266 12.97 -11.89 -16.83
C ALA A 266 11.71 -12.63 -16.33
N THR A 267 11.85 -13.28 -15.18
CA THR A 267 10.73 -13.89 -14.48
C THR A 267 10.37 -13.02 -13.29
N ILE A 268 9.10 -12.64 -13.19
CA ILE A 268 8.55 -11.77 -12.15
C ILE A 268 7.54 -12.59 -11.36
N SER A 269 7.73 -12.73 -10.06
CA SER A 269 6.80 -13.40 -9.15
C SER A 269 6.20 -12.38 -8.18
N VAL A 270 4.89 -12.23 -8.20
CA VAL A 270 4.16 -11.33 -7.30
C VAL A 270 3.45 -12.14 -6.24
N SER A 271 3.57 -11.73 -4.99
CA SER A 271 2.91 -12.37 -3.85
C SER A 271 2.66 -11.37 -2.73
N LEU A 272 1.89 -11.80 -1.72
CA LEU A 272 1.61 -11.04 -0.49
C LEU A 272 2.69 -11.25 0.59
N ASN A 273 3.92 -11.56 0.19
CA ASN A 273 5.03 -11.88 1.08
C ASN A 273 6.01 -10.70 1.29
N GLY A 274 5.59 -9.47 0.98
CA GLY A 274 6.35 -8.28 1.32
C GLY A 274 6.46 -8.11 2.85
N PRO A 275 7.46 -7.34 3.35
CA PRO A 275 7.55 -7.04 4.77
C PRO A 275 6.27 -6.32 5.23
N THR A 276 5.67 -6.76 6.33
CA THR A 276 4.41 -6.21 6.84
C THR A 276 4.57 -4.78 7.34
N LEU A 277 3.47 -4.03 7.48
CA LEU A 277 3.43 -2.72 8.11
C LEU A 277 2.61 -2.78 9.40
N LYS A 278 3.13 -2.24 10.51
CA LYS A 278 2.38 -2.05 11.76
C LYS A 278 1.66 -0.71 11.74
N LEU A 279 0.34 -0.73 11.53
CA LEU A 279 -0.48 0.48 11.58
C LEU A 279 -1.23 0.56 12.92
N LEU A 280 -1.12 1.70 13.58
CA LEU A 280 -1.84 1.98 14.82
C LEU A 280 -3.18 2.65 14.51
N THR A 281 -4.25 2.12 15.08
CA THR A 281 -5.59 2.75 15.12
C THR A 281 -6.12 2.78 16.56
N PHE A 282 -7.20 3.52 16.82
CA PHE A 282 -7.60 3.83 18.21
C PHE A 282 -9.04 3.49 18.53
N ARG A 283 -9.96 3.44 17.57
CA ARG A 283 -11.41 3.24 17.78
C ARG A 283 -11.96 2.03 17.03
N SER A 284 -11.35 1.66 15.90
CA SER A 284 -11.75 0.53 15.07
C SER A 284 -10.52 -0.04 14.37
N THR A 285 -10.59 -1.28 13.90
CA THR A 285 -9.53 -1.86 13.05
C THR A 285 -9.52 -1.18 11.69
N ILE A 286 -8.43 -1.34 10.94
CA ILE A 286 -8.37 -0.85 9.57
C ILE A 286 -9.42 -1.54 8.67
N TYR A 287 -9.68 -2.82 8.89
CA TYR A 287 -10.64 -3.60 8.11
C TYR A 287 -12.08 -3.14 8.35
N ASP A 288 -12.46 -2.82 9.60
CA ASP A 288 -13.76 -2.23 9.91
C ASP A 288 -13.97 -0.88 9.21
N ARG A 289 -12.92 -0.07 9.12
CA ARG A 289 -12.95 1.24 8.46
C ARG A 289 -13.14 1.10 6.95
N VAL A 290 -12.40 0.18 6.32
CA VAL A 290 -12.52 -0.06 4.87
C VAL A 290 -13.90 -0.64 4.56
N ALA A 291 -14.39 -1.62 5.33
CA ALA A 291 -15.72 -2.19 5.16
C ALA A 291 -16.82 -1.13 5.25
N TYR A 292 -16.75 -0.23 6.23
CA TYR A 292 -17.70 0.89 6.36
C TYR A 292 -17.74 1.79 5.11
N TRP A 293 -16.58 2.13 4.54
CA TRP A 293 -16.49 3.04 3.39
C TRP A 293 -16.89 2.42 2.07
N ILE A 294 -16.72 1.12 1.89
CA ILE A 294 -17.12 0.42 0.66
C ILE A 294 -18.58 -0.03 0.70
N GLY A 295 -19.27 0.11 1.84
CA GLY A 295 -20.68 -0.26 2.01
C GLY A 295 -20.91 -1.76 2.12
N ALA A 296 -19.91 -2.50 2.63
CA ALA A 296 -20.00 -3.93 2.91
C ALA A 296 -20.62 -4.22 4.28
#